data_ae66b5c109720cac547456fff3125ce3
#
_entry.id   ae66b5c109720cac547456fff3125ce3
#
_cell.length_a   1.000
_cell.length_b   1.000
_cell.length_c   1.000
_cell.angle_alpha   90.00
_cell.angle_beta   90.00
_cell.angle_gamma   90.00
#
_symmetry.space_group_name_H-M   'P 1'
#
loop_
_entity.id
_entity.type
_entity.pdbx_description
1 polymer ?
#
loop_
_entity_poly.entity_id
_entity_poly.type
_entity_poly.pdbx_seq_one_letter_code
_entity_poly.pdbx_strand_id
1 'polypeptide(L)'
;MVAESDAVWFEDGAPLSMKLCEDMRQPDDVAPQINEECGICDEAKYELTFTGIWSRNTHPRLYPENDWIPRYSDLVGASHGTEYILWLPGQLASDGFRVLAEHANSSVLEAEIREKIGDGARTLLKGKGHGYRRMSNPTYAFFRADKDNHLVSA
;
A
#
# COMPACT_ATOMS: atom_id res chain seq x y z
N MET A 1 5.08 -16.51 -4.28
CA MET A 1 4.11 -17.50 -4.79
C MET A 1 4.87 -18.52 -5.59
N VAL A 2 4.83 -19.80 -5.21
CA VAL A 2 5.34 -20.89 -6.03
C VAL A 2 4.24 -21.18 -7.05
N ALA A 3 4.57 -21.15 -8.34
CA ALA A 3 3.59 -21.41 -9.37
C ALA A 3 3.07 -22.86 -9.25
N GLU A 4 1.75 -23.05 -9.28
CA GLU A 4 1.10 -24.37 -9.27
C GLU A 4 1.52 -25.30 -10.40
N SER A 5 2.28 -24.81 -11.39
CA SER A 5 2.79 -25.56 -12.53
C SER A 5 4.12 -26.28 -12.29
N ASP A 6 4.70 -26.18 -11.10
CA ASP A 6 5.96 -26.83 -10.80
C ASP A 6 5.69 -28.24 -10.25
N ALA A 7 5.69 -29.23 -11.14
CA ALA A 7 5.31 -30.61 -10.84
C ALA A 7 6.12 -31.25 -9.69
N VAL A 8 7.37 -30.84 -9.51
CA VAL A 8 8.24 -31.31 -8.40
C VAL A 8 7.73 -30.84 -7.05
N TRP A 9 7.09 -29.69 -6.99
CA TRP A 9 6.48 -29.16 -5.77
C TRP A 9 5.12 -29.80 -5.46
N PHE A 10 4.43 -30.30 -6.47
CA PHE A 10 3.10 -30.89 -6.32
C PHE A 10 3.14 -32.29 -5.68
N GLU A 11 4.13 -33.12 -6.01
CA GLU A 11 4.21 -34.49 -5.52
C GLU A 11 4.82 -34.58 -4.11
N ASP A 12 5.89 -33.82 -3.84
CA ASP A 12 6.62 -33.92 -2.57
C ASP A 12 6.42 -32.71 -1.64
N GLY A 13 5.95 -31.60 -2.14
CA GLY A 13 5.88 -30.32 -1.43
C GLY A 13 4.47 -29.84 -1.07
N ALA A 14 3.41 -30.58 -1.40
CA ALA A 14 2.05 -30.15 -1.11
C ALA A 14 1.81 -29.81 0.38
N PRO A 15 2.28 -30.60 1.35
CA PRO A 15 2.15 -30.26 2.77
C PRO A 15 2.94 -29.01 3.14
N LEU A 16 4.10 -28.78 2.50
CA LEU A 16 4.94 -27.62 2.75
C LEU A 16 4.36 -26.36 2.10
N SER A 17 3.79 -26.46 0.91
CA SER A 17 3.13 -25.33 0.25
C SER A 17 1.84 -24.92 0.99
N MET A 18 1.06 -25.87 1.48
CA MET A 18 -0.10 -25.59 2.33
C MET A 18 0.32 -24.90 3.62
N LYS A 19 1.36 -25.40 4.29
CA LYS A 19 1.87 -24.80 5.52
C LYS A 19 2.47 -23.43 5.28
N LEU A 20 3.23 -23.23 4.20
CA LEU A 20 3.77 -21.92 3.82
C LEU A 20 2.67 -20.95 3.42
N CYS A 21 1.57 -21.42 2.83
CA CYS A 21 0.43 -20.57 2.52
C CYS A 21 -0.44 -20.27 3.76
N GLU A 22 -0.52 -21.18 4.72
CA GLU A 22 -1.17 -20.91 6.00
C GLU A 22 -0.36 -19.93 6.86
N ASP A 23 0.98 -20.09 6.90
CA ASP A 23 1.87 -19.19 7.64
C ASP A 23 2.03 -17.82 6.95
N MET A 24 1.71 -17.70 5.65
CA MET A 24 1.70 -16.43 4.93
C MET A 24 0.41 -15.64 5.04
N ARG A 25 -0.60 -16.15 5.74
CA ARG A 25 -1.64 -15.31 6.30
C ARG A 25 -1.07 -14.56 7.49
N GLN A 26 -0.19 -13.61 7.22
CA GLN A 26 0.26 -12.69 8.25
C GLN A 26 -0.95 -11.90 8.76
N PRO A 27 -0.94 -11.48 10.01
CA PRO A 27 -1.99 -10.61 10.57
C PRO A 27 -2.23 -9.34 9.75
N ASP A 28 -1.31 -9.00 8.87
CA ASP A 28 -1.36 -7.85 7.96
C ASP A 28 -2.43 -7.98 6.86
N ASP A 29 -2.93 -9.21 6.57
CA ASP A 29 -4.04 -9.44 5.65
C ASP A 29 -5.42 -9.25 6.33
N VAL A 30 -5.43 -9.03 7.62
CA VAL A 30 -6.64 -8.68 8.35
C VAL A 30 -6.79 -7.17 8.29
N ALA A 31 -7.91 -6.71 7.73
CA ALA A 31 -8.25 -5.29 7.76
C ALA A 31 -8.08 -4.75 9.19
N PRO A 32 -7.34 -3.65 9.39
CA PRO A 32 -7.10 -3.12 10.70
C PRO A 32 -8.42 -2.86 11.42
N GLN A 33 -8.50 -3.24 12.69
CA GLN A 33 -9.69 -2.94 13.48
C GLN A 33 -9.77 -1.43 13.65
N ILE A 34 -10.84 -0.85 13.15
CA ILE A 34 -11.12 0.57 13.29
C ILE A 34 -11.56 0.82 14.73
N ASN A 35 -10.80 1.60 15.46
CA ASN A 35 -11.26 2.11 16.74
C ASN A 35 -12.14 3.35 16.48
N GLU A 36 -13.43 3.22 16.75
CA GLU A 36 -14.40 4.29 16.52
C GLU A 36 -14.21 5.47 17.50
N GLU A 37 -13.58 5.23 18.65
CA GLU A 37 -13.31 6.27 19.63
C GLU A 37 -11.98 6.97 19.34
N CYS A 38 -12.05 8.18 18.80
CA CYS A 38 -10.89 9.04 18.59
C CYS A 38 -10.72 10.02 19.76
N GLY A 39 -9.59 9.91 20.45
CA GLY A 39 -9.24 10.81 21.57
C GLY A 39 -8.63 12.15 21.14
N ILE A 40 -8.63 12.48 19.86
CA ILE A 40 -8.09 13.74 19.34
C ILE A 40 -9.09 14.86 19.67
N CYS A 41 -8.66 15.81 20.49
CA CYS A 41 -9.51 16.95 20.89
C CYS A 41 -9.55 18.07 19.83
N ASP A 42 -8.58 18.10 18.91
CA ASP A 42 -8.40 19.13 17.89
C ASP A 42 -7.69 18.55 16.67
N GLU A 43 -7.30 19.38 15.71
CA GLU A 43 -6.54 18.98 14.53
C GLU A 43 -5.08 18.67 14.88
N ALA A 44 -4.58 17.54 14.39
CA ALA A 44 -3.17 17.17 14.46
C ALA A 44 -2.55 17.04 13.07
N LYS A 45 -1.25 17.40 12.95
CA LYS A 45 -0.46 17.23 11.74
C LYS A 45 0.49 16.05 11.92
N TYR A 46 0.53 15.20 10.91
CA TYR A 46 1.39 14.02 10.88
C TYR A 46 2.28 14.02 9.65
N GLU A 47 3.42 13.36 9.78
CA GLU A 47 4.29 12.99 8.68
C GLU A 47 4.30 11.47 8.55
N LEU A 48 3.99 10.97 7.37
CA LEU A 48 4.15 9.57 7.00
C LEU A 48 5.48 9.42 6.27
N THR A 49 6.34 8.54 6.77
CA THR A 49 7.61 8.20 6.13
C THR A 49 7.54 6.80 5.56
N PHE A 50 7.74 6.66 4.25
CA PHE A 50 7.90 5.38 3.58
C PHE A 50 9.37 5.17 3.22
N THR A 51 9.93 4.03 3.63
CA THR A 51 11.29 3.62 3.26
C THR A 51 11.23 2.25 2.60
N GLY A 52 11.54 2.20 1.32
CA GLY A 52 11.59 0.95 0.57
C GLY A 52 12.83 0.13 0.91
N ILE A 53 12.66 -1.20 1.04
CA ILE A 53 13.76 -2.14 1.23
C ILE A 53 13.80 -3.07 0.01
N TRP A 54 14.48 -2.61 -1.04
CA TRP A 54 14.62 -3.35 -2.28
C TRP A 54 16.08 -3.69 -2.56
N SER A 55 16.38 -4.97 -2.61
CA SER A 55 17.70 -5.48 -2.93
C SER A 55 17.63 -6.91 -3.47
N ARG A 56 18.70 -7.39 -4.08
CA ARG A 56 18.81 -8.79 -4.49
C ARG A 56 18.66 -9.76 -3.31
N ASN A 57 19.05 -9.35 -2.12
CA ASN A 57 18.92 -10.18 -0.90
C ASN A 57 17.48 -10.27 -0.41
N THR A 58 16.72 -9.18 -0.50
CA THR A 58 15.31 -9.14 -0.07
C THR A 58 14.36 -9.69 -1.15
N HIS A 59 14.79 -9.65 -2.43
CA HIS A 59 14.01 -10.14 -3.57
C HIS A 59 14.88 -11.04 -4.47
N PRO A 60 15.33 -12.21 -3.99
CA PRO A 60 16.30 -13.03 -4.70
C PRO A 60 15.74 -13.69 -5.97
N ARG A 61 14.41 -13.91 -6.03
CA ARG A 61 13.76 -14.50 -7.19
C ARG A 61 13.37 -13.43 -8.19
N LEU A 62 13.66 -13.71 -9.47
CA LEU A 62 13.34 -12.81 -10.58
C LEU A 62 13.81 -11.36 -10.38
N TYR A 63 14.89 -11.19 -9.61
CA TYR A 63 15.48 -9.86 -9.48
C TYR A 63 15.91 -9.36 -10.87
N PRO A 64 15.48 -8.18 -11.29
CA PRO A 64 15.76 -7.67 -12.62
C PRO A 64 17.27 -7.63 -12.91
N GLU A 65 17.66 -8.09 -14.12
CA GLU A 65 19.04 -7.96 -14.59
C GLU A 65 19.44 -6.51 -14.79
N ASN A 66 18.46 -5.69 -15.15
CA ASN A 66 18.66 -4.26 -15.35
C ASN A 66 18.19 -3.47 -14.12
N ASP A 67 19.12 -2.93 -13.39
CA ASP A 67 18.88 -2.16 -12.16
C ASP A 67 18.07 -0.87 -12.38
N TRP A 68 17.90 -0.41 -13.61
CA TRP A 68 17.14 0.81 -13.93
C TRP A 68 15.63 0.58 -13.98
N ILE A 69 15.18 -0.67 -14.06
CA ILE A 69 13.76 -1.03 -14.19
C ILE A 69 13.00 -0.88 -12.88
N PRO A 70 13.50 -1.39 -11.74
CA PRO A 70 12.77 -1.31 -10.48
C PRO A 70 12.53 0.14 -10.03
N ARG A 71 11.31 0.40 -9.60
CA ARG A 71 10.92 1.70 -9.01
C ARG A 71 9.74 1.52 -8.07
N TYR A 72 9.66 2.38 -7.09
CA TYR A 72 8.42 2.59 -6.34
C TYR A 72 7.60 3.67 -7.04
N SER A 73 6.29 3.49 -7.11
CA SER A 73 5.34 4.52 -7.51
C SER A 73 5.38 5.71 -6.53
N ASP A 74 4.72 6.80 -6.86
CA ASP A 74 4.43 7.82 -5.86
C ASP A 74 3.63 7.20 -4.71
N LEU A 75 3.92 7.63 -3.50
CA LEU A 75 3.11 7.33 -2.32
C LEU A 75 1.85 8.19 -2.40
N VAL A 76 0.69 7.56 -2.46
CA VAL A 76 -0.60 8.24 -2.56
C VAL A 76 -1.56 7.66 -1.54
N GLY A 77 -2.32 8.53 -0.89
CA GLY A 77 -3.29 8.12 0.10
C GLY A 77 -4.16 9.28 0.56
N ALA A 78 -4.94 9.02 1.58
CA ALA A 78 -5.79 10.03 2.18
C ALA A 78 -5.90 9.88 3.70
N SER A 79 -6.06 11.00 4.41
CA SER A 79 -6.69 10.99 5.73
C SER A 79 -8.19 11.09 5.54
N HIS A 80 -8.98 10.30 6.29
CA HIS A 80 -10.39 10.15 6.03
C HIS A 80 -11.17 9.71 7.27
N GLY A 81 -12.49 9.80 7.18
CA GLY A 81 -13.43 9.23 8.13
C GLY A 81 -13.76 7.77 7.82
N THR A 82 -14.67 7.19 8.60
CA THR A 82 -15.13 5.82 8.43
C THR A 82 -15.96 5.61 7.16
N GLU A 83 -16.56 6.67 6.64
CA GLU A 83 -17.42 6.64 5.45
C GLU A 83 -16.64 6.55 4.13
N TYR A 84 -15.34 6.83 4.15
CA TYR A 84 -14.49 6.76 2.96
C TYR A 84 -13.55 5.56 3.04
N ILE A 85 -13.56 4.75 2.00
CA ILE A 85 -12.71 3.56 1.87
C ILE A 85 -11.87 3.71 0.62
N LEU A 86 -10.56 3.83 0.76
CA LEU A 86 -9.64 3.91 -0.38
C LEU A 86 -9.45 2.54 -1.02
N TRP A 87 -9.30 1.50 -0.20
CA TRP A 87 -9.19 0.11 -0.64
C TRP A 87 -9.55 -0.85 0.50
N LEU A 88 -10.02 -2.04 0.16
CA LEU A 88 -10.27 -3.13 1.10
C LEU A 88 -9.75 -4.45 0.54
N PRO A 89 -9.13 -5.31 1.35
CA PRO A 89 -8.74 -6.65 0.94
C PRO A 89 -9.94 -7.44 0.40
N GLY A 90 -9.77 -8.06 -0.77
CA GLY A 90 -10.81 -8.86 -1.40
C GLY A 90 -11.92 -8.09 -2.13
N GLN A 91 -11.84 -6.77 -2.18
CA GLN A 91 -12.76 -5.93 -2.95
C GLN A 91 -12.14 -5.49 -4.28
N LEU A 92 -13.00 -5.13 -5.24
CA LEU A 92 -12.55 -4.52 -6.49
C LEU A 92 -11.92 -3.16 -6.20
N ALA A 93 -10.72 -2.97 -6.70
CA ALA A 93 -10.05 -1.68 -6.64
C ALA A 93 -10.70 -0.67 -7.59
N SER A 94 -10.56 0.62 -7.28
CA SER A 94 -10.94 1.70 -8.20
C SER A 94 -10.04 1.70 -9.44
N ASP A 95 -10.49 2.38 -10.50
CA ASP A 95 -9.68 2.58 -11.71
C ASP A 95 -8.37 3.30 -11.41
N GLY A 96 -8.41 4.29 -10.53
CA GLY A 96 -7.21 5.01 -10.09
C GLY A 96 -6.21 4.10 -9.37
N PHE A 97 -6.70 3.24 -8.50
CA PHE A 97 -5.85 2.27 -7.81
C PHE A 97 -5.25 1.24 -8.77
N ARG A 98 -6.05 0.77 -9.74
CA ARG A 98 -5.59 -0.13 -10.80
C ARG A 98 -4.49 0.50 -11.65
N VAL A 99 -4.69 1.74 -12.10
CA VAL A 99 -3.73 2.48 -12.93
C VAL A 99 -2.42 2.74 -12.16
N LEU A 100 -2.51 3.04 -10.85
CA LEU A 100 -1.33 3.16 -9.99
C LEU A 100 -0.56 1.84 -9.92
N ALA A 101 -1.24 0.73 -9.68
CA ALA A 101 -0.63 -0.58 -9.53
C ALA A 101 0.01 -1.09 -10.83
N GLU A 102 -0.67 -0.94 -11.97
CA GLU A 102 -0.22 -1.44 -13.27
C GLU A 102 0.83 -0.55 -13.93
N HIS A 103 0.71 0.77 -13.78
CA HIS A 103 1.51 1.74 -14.54
C HIS A 103 2.35 2.69 -13.66
N ALA A 104 2.26 2.58 -12.35
CA ALA A 104 2.87 3.50 -11.39
C ALA A 104 2.44 4.97 -11.63
N ASN A 105 1.24 5.18 -12.18
CA ASN A 105 0.67 6.48 -12.46
C ASN A 105 -0.38 6.84 -11.41
N SER A 106 -0.06 7.81 -10.57
CA SER A 106 -0.90 8.25 -9.45
C SER A 106 -2.00 9.23 -9.84
N SER A 107 -1.98 9.79 -11.06
CA SER A 107 -2.80 10.95 -11.41
C SER A 107 -4.31 10.68 -11.31
N VAL A 108 -4.76 9.48 -11.70
CA VAL A 108 -6.18 9.11 -11.66
C VAL A 108 -6.62 8.92 -10.21
N LEU A 109 -5.84 8.18 -9.40
CA LEU A 109 -6.15 8.00 -7.98
C LEU A 109 -6.15 9.32 -7.21
N GLU A 110 -5.21 10.21 -7.51
CA GLU A 110 -5.20 11.55 -6.93
C GLU A 110 -6.46 12.36 -7.27
N ALA A 111 -6.98 12.23 -8.49
CA ALA A 111 -8.22 12.88 -8.89
C ALA A 111 -9.41 12.29 -8.13
N GLU A 112 -9.52 10.97 -8.04
CA GLU A 112 -10.56 10.28 -7.27
C GLU A 112 -10.56 10.72 -5.79
N ILE A 113 -9.39 10.80 -5.15
CA ILE A 113 -9.27 11.25 -3.77
C ILE A 113 -9.68 12.72 -3.64
N ARG A 114 -9.25 13.60 -4.58
CA ARG A 114 -9.60 15.01 -4.55
C ARG A 114 -11.10 15.28 -4.66
N GLU A 115 -11.81 14.47 -5.43
CA GLU A 115 -13.28 14.54 -5.53
C GLU A 115 -13.97 14.22 -4.21
N LYS A 116 -13.30 13.45 -3.35
CA LYS A 116 -13.81 13.04 -2.04
C LYS A 116 -13.37 13.97 -0.89
N ILE A 117 -12.54 14.95 -1.16
CA ILE A 117 -12.17 15.95 -0.13
C ILE A 117 -13.40 16.76 0.25
N GLY A 118 -13.75 16.71 1.56
CA GLY A 118 -14.96 17.31 2.10
C GLY A 118 -16.18 16.38 2.08
N ASP A 119 -16.05 15.18 1.46
CA ASP A 119 -17.05 14.13 1.44
C ASP A 119 -16.39 12.80 1.88
N GLY A 120 -15.98 12.74 3.15
CA GLY A 120 -15.35 11.58 3.77
C GLY A 120 -13.82 11.56 3.74
N ALA A 121 -13.17 12.24 2.79
CA ALA A 121 -11.73 12.46 2.79
C ALA A 121 -11.39 13.89 3.20
N ARG A 122 -10.24 14.07 3.88
CA ARG A 122 -9.77 15.38 4.35
C ARG A 122 -8.50 15.85 3.63
N THR A 123 -7.46 15.06 3.66
CA THR A 123 -6.15 15.43 3.10
C THR A 123 -5.70 14.38 2.12
N LEU A 124 -5.34 14.79 0.91
CA LEU A 124 -4.59 13.96 -0.03
C LEU A 124 -3.13 13.88 0.44
N LEU A 125 -2.66 12.67 0.70
CA LEU A 125 -1.26 12.37 0.94
C LEU A 125 -0.56 12.16 -0.39
N LYS A 126 0.58 12.80 -0.58
CA LYS A 126 1.43 12.55 -1.75
C LYS A 126 2.89 12.65 -1.37
N GLY A 127 3.64 11.59 -1.69
CA GLY A 127 5.09 11.54 -1.62
C GLY A 127 5.68 11.07 -2.94
N LYS A 128 6.85 11.56 -3.31
CA LYS A 128 7.48 11.21 -4.58
C LYS A 128 8.08 9.81 -4.53
N GLY A 129 7.74 8.97 -5.51
CA GLY A 129 8.34 7.67 -5.70
C GLY A 129 9.82 7.73 -6.06
N HIS A 130 10.53 6.67 -5.76
CA HIS A 130 11.97 6.55 -6.02
C HIS A 130 12.28 5.38 -6.96
N GLY A 131 13.20 5.60 -7.90
CA GLY A 131 13.75 4.59 -8.79
C GLY A 131 15.21 4.28 -8.47
N TYR A 132 15.89 3.65 -9.40
CA TYR A 132 17.27 3.23 -9.33
C TYR A 132 18.19 4.19 -8.55
N ARG A 133 19.07 3.64 -7.76
CA ARG A 133 19.99 4.30 -6.81
C ARG A 133 19.32 5.01 -5.62
N ARG A 134 18.00 5.25 -5.66
CA ARG A 134 17.27 5.95 -4.59
C ARG A 134 16.15 5.15 -3.99
N MET A 135 16.00 3.88 -4.35
CA MET A 135 14.88 3.04 -3.89
C MET A 135 14.81 2.89 -2.38
N SER A 136 15.95 2.99 -1.69
CA SER A 136 15.99 2.95 -0.22
C SER A 136 15.96 4.33 0.44
N ASN A 137 15.80 5.40 -0.34
CA ASN A 137 15.62 6.73 0.23
C ASN A 137 14.21 6.87 0.79
N PRO A 138 14.06 7.56 1.92
CA PRO A 138 12.74 7.81 2.47
C PRO A 138 11.93 8.77 1.60
N THR A 139 10.64 8.50 1.50
CA THR A 139 9.62 9.39 0.93
C THR A 139 8.72 9.87 2.05
N TYR A 140 8.37 11.14 2.02
CA TYR A 140 7.57 11.80 3.04
C TYR A 140 6.26 12.29 2.46
N ALA A 141 5.18 12.09 3.22
CA ALA A 141 3.89 12.68 2.93
C ALA A 141 3.31 13.29 4.22
N PHE A 142 2.70 14.45 4.10
CA PHE A 142 2.13 15.17 5.24
C PHE A 142 0.61 15.15 5.15
N PHE A 143 -0.04 14.98 6.30
CA PHE A 143 -1.48 15.00 6.38
C PHE A 143 -1.97 15.59 7.71
N ARG A 144 -3.26 15.89 7.75
CA ARG A 144 -3.96 16.31 8.94
C ARG A 144 -5.01 15.29 9.30
N ALA A 145 -5.15 15.06 10.58
CA ALA A 145 -6.22 14.25 11.14
C ALA A 145 -6.96 15.06 12.21
N ASP A 146 -8.24 14.79 12.33
CA ASP A 146 -9.10 15.34 13.37
C ASP A 146 -10.06 14.26 13.87
N LYS A 147 -11.00 14.62 14.70
CA LYS A 147 -11.95 13.68 15.30
C LYS A 147 -12.79 12.95 14.25
N ASP A 148 -13.19 13.63 13.18
CA ASP A 148 -14.07 13.07 12.15
C ASP A 148 -13.27 12.33 11.07
N ASN A 149 -12.00 12.70 10.86
CA ASN A 149 -11.11 12.14 9.84
C ASN A 149 -9.81 11.64 10.49
N HIS A 150 -9.93 10.60 11.29
CA HIS A 150 -8.82 10.05 12.09
C HIS A 150 -8.18 8.80 11.51
N LEU A 151 -8.67 8.32 10.36
CA LEU A 151 -8.13 7.18 9.63
C LEU A 151 -7.16 7.64 8.54
N VAL A 152 -6.22 6.79 8.19
CA VAL A 152 -5.26 7.04 7.12
C VAL A 152 -5.08 5.78 6.30
N SER A 153 -5.24 5.91 4.97
CA SER A 153 -4.96 4.87 4.00
C SER A 153 -3.96 5.36 2.95
N ALA A 154 -2.91 4.56 2.67
CA ALA A 154 -1.88 4.90 1.70
C ALA A 154 -1.28 3.64 1.04
#